data_19d0feac5ae573b9c04c7779c0f267d5
#
_entry.id   19d0feac5ae573b9c04c7779c0f267d5
#
_cell.length_a   1.000
_cell.length_b   1.000
_cell.length_c   1.000
_cell.angle_alpha   90.00
_cell.angle_beta   90.00
_cell.angle_gamma   90.00
#
_symmetry.space_group_name_H-M   'P 1'
#
loop_
_entity.id
_entity.type
_entity.pdbx_description
1 polymer ?
#
loop_
_entity_poly.entity_id
_entity_poly.type
_entity_poly.pdbx_seq_one_letter_code
_entity_poly.pdbx_strand_id
1 'polypeptide(L)'
;MHTRTLGHSDLQVPPLCFGGNVFGWTLDEAQSFRMLDALLEAGLTFIDTADVYSRWAPGNSGGESETLLGKWFARSGKRDQVILATKLGMDMGEGRKGLKASYVQQAVEASLKRLQTDRIDLYQAHCDDEDTPLEETLGAFARLVEQGKVRVIGASNYSGQRLREAARIAERLGVPAYQSLQPHYNLHARQDYETDLEPVVEELGLGVISYFSLASGFLTGKYRTKDDLQGSRAEMVKRYLDERGVAILAGLDEIAEKHDATPAQVALAWLIARPSITAPIASATSQAQLDDLVAATRLQLPADDITLLNQVSAYR
;
A
#
# COMPACT_ATOMS: atom_id res chain seq x y z
N MET A 1 -5.67 -11.90 -14.93
CA MET A 1 -5.77 -11.79 -13.45
C MET A 1 -7.19 -11.32 -13.14
N HIS A 2 -7.88 -11.87 -12.14
CA HIS A 2 -9.19 -11.36 -11.73
C HIS A 2 -9.01 -10.02 -11.00
N THR A 3 -10.02 -9.16 -11.05
CA THR A 3 -10.01 -7.87 -10.37
C THR A 3 -11.00 -7.85 -9.21
N ARG A 4 -10.81 -6.90 -8.29
CA ARG A 4 -11.67 -6.63 -7.14
C ARG A 4 -12.07 -5.16 -7.14
N THR A 5 -13.27 -4.86 -6.72
CA THR A 5 -13.72 -3.48 -6.55
C THR A 5 -13.07 -2.87 -5.31
N LEU A 6 -12.54 -1.66 -5.41
CA LEU A 6 -11.98 -0.93 -4.28
C LEU A 6 -13.09 -0.15 -3.56
N GLY A 7 -13.54 -0.68 -2.41
CA GLY A 7 -14.66 -0.10 -1.66
C GLY A 7 -15.94 -0.02 -2.50
N HIS A 8 -16.62 1.11 -2.44
CA HIS A 8 -17.80 1.40 -3.26
C HIS A 8 -17.46 2.21 -4.53
N SER A 9 -16.17 2.31 -4.88
CA SER A 9 -15.73 3.05 -6.07
C SER A 9 -15.91 2.24 -7.37
N ASP A 10 -15.66 2.89 -8.49
CA ASP A 10 -15.61 2.24 -9.82
C ASP A 10 -14.24 1.62 -10.15
N LEU A 11 -13.26 1.72 -9.23
CA LEU A 11 -11.92 1.20 -9.44
C LEU A 11 -11.89 -0.34 -9.33
N GLN A 12 -11.54 -0.99 -10.45
CA GLN A 12 -11.33 -2.44 -10.52
C GLN A 12 -9.83 -2.73 -10.47
N VAL A 13 -9.34 -3.16 -9.31
CA VAL A 13 -7.91 -3.35 -9.05
C VAL A 13 -7.51 -4.83 -9.07
N PRO A 14 -6.29 -5.19 -9.51
CA PRO A 14 -5.77 -6.53 -9.32
C PRO A 14 -5.65 -6.86 -7.80
N PRO A 15 -5.60 -8.15 -7.42
CA PRO A 15 -5.57 -8.59 -6.02
C PRO A 15 -4.22 -8.32 -5.31
N LEU A 16 -3.34 -7.56 -5.94
CA LEU A 16 -2.07 -7.09 -5.38
C LEU A 16 -1.76 -5.70 -5.92
N CYS A 17 -1.34 -4.80 -5.04
CA CYS A 17 -0.87 -3.46 -5.35
C CYS A 17 0.66 -3.41 -5.33
N PHE A 18 1.28 -2.81 -6.34
CA PHE A 18 2.73 -2.63 -6.34
C PHE A 18 3.15 -1.38 -5.58
N GLY A 19 4.02 -1.55 -4.59
CA GLY A 19 4.57 -0.44 -3.81
C GLY A 19 5.74 0.24 -4.51
N GLY A 20 5.52 1.47 -4.97
CA GLY A 20 6.50 2.30 -5.68
C GLY A 20 7.58 2.94 -4.81
N ASN A 21 7.62 2.62 -3.51
CA ASN A 21 8.65 3.13 -2.60
C ASN A 21 10.08 2.71 -2.97
N VAL A 22 10.25 1.77 -3.88
CA VAL A 22 11.55 1.30 -4.40
C VAL A 22 12.10 2.22 -5.50
N PHE A 23 11.25 2.98 -6.18
CA PHE A 23 11.63 3.88 -7.27
C PHE A 23 12.37 5.10 -6.73
N GLY A 24 13.58 5.33 -7.23
CA GLY A 24 14.46 6.41 -6.77
C GLY A 24 15.11 6.16 -5.41
N TRP A 25 15.00 4.93 -4.90
CA TRP A 25 15.71 4.46 -3.70
C TRP A 25 16.57 3.23 -4.01
N THR A 26 15.97 2.06 -4.18
CA THR A 26 16.66 0.80 -4.47
C THR A 26 16.66 0.44 -5.95
N LEU A 27 15.85 1.10 -6.74
CA LEU A 27 15.85 1.03 -8.21
C LEU A 27 16.17 2.41 -8.78
N ASP A 28 17.17 2.48 -9.65
CA ASP A 28 17.46 3.65 -10.46
C ASP A 28 16.40 3.86 -11.57
N GLU A 29 16.53 4.90 -12.38
CA GLU A 29 15.57 5.23 -13.44
C GLU A 29 15.42 4.09 -14.45
N ALA A 30 16.53 3.51 -14.94
CA ALA A 30 16.49 2.45 -15.94
C ALA A 30 15.89 1.17 -15.38
N GLN A 31 16.20 0.82 -14.13
CA GLN A 31 15.64 -0.34 -13.43
C GLN A 31 14.15 -0.13 -13.14
N SER A 32 13.75 1.08 -12.71
CA SER A 32 12.35 1.44 -12.46
C SER A 32 11.51 1.30 -13.72
N PHE A 33 12.01 1.74 -14.87
CA PHE A 33 11.28 1.64 -16.15
C PHE A 33 11.10 0.19 -16.59
N ARG A 34 12.14 -0.64 -16.45
CA ARG A 34 12.02 -2.08 -16.73
C ARG A 34 11.01 -2.76 -15.81
N MET A 35 11.02 -2.41 -14.51
CA MET A 35 10.06 -2.95 -13.54
C MET A 35 8.64 -2.54 -13.90
N LEU A 36 8.40 -1.27 -14.25
CA LEU A 36 7.08 -0.77 -14.65
C LEU A 36 6.55 -1.44 -15.92
N ASP A 37 7.40 -1.66 -16.92
CA ASP A 37 7.02 -2.43 -18.10
C ASP A 37 6.66 -3.87 -17.76
N ALA A 38 7.47 -4.56 -16.95
CA ALA A 38 7.23 -5.94 -16.52
C ALA A 38 5.96 -6.07 -15.66
N LEU A 39 5.65 -5.08 -14.80
CA LEU A 39 4.40 -5.04 -14.02
C LEU A 39 3.17 -5.04 -14.92
N LEU A 40 3.14 -4.20 -15.94
CA LEU A 40 2.02 -4.15 -16.88
C LEU A 40 1.88 -5.44 -17.70
N GLU A 41 3.00 -5.99 -18.17
CA GLU A 41 3.01 -7.28 -18.88
C GLU A 41 2.46 -8.42 -17.99
N ALA A 42 2.73 -8.38 -16.69
CA ALA A 42 2.20 -9.31 -15.71
C ALA A 42 0.73 -9.05 -15.30
N GLY A 43 0.15 -7.90 -15.69
CA GLY A 43 -1.20 -7.48 -15.31
C GLY A 43 -1.33 -6.87 -13.92
N LEU A 44 -0.20 -6.50 -13.27
CA LEU A 44 -0.15 -5.76 -12.00
C LEU A 44 -0.24 -4.25 -12.28
N THR A 45 -1.44 -3.79 -12.57
CA THR A 45 -1.70 -2.42 -13.03
C THR A 45 -1.99 -1.42 -11.92
N PHE A 46 -2.08 -1.87 -10.66
CA PHE A 46 -2.33 -1.01 -9.50
C PHE A 46 -1.01 -0.65 -8.83
N ILE A 47 -0.63 0.63 -8.87
CA ILE A 47 0.66 1.13 -8.37
C ILE A 47 0.41 2.19 -7.32
N ASP A 48 1.00 1.99 -6.13
CA ASP A 48 0.94 2.90 -4.99
C ASP A 48 2.26 3.66 -4.85
N THR A 49 2.19 4.98 -4.77
CA THR A 49 3.31 5.88 -4.46
C THR A 49 2.92 6.90 -3.40
N ALA A 50 3.74 7.89 -3.14
CA ALA A 50 3.47 9.05 -2.28
C ALA A 50 4.41 10.21 -2.59
N ASP A 51 4.00 11.42 -2.22
CA ASP A 51 4.83 12.62 -2.33
C ASP A 51 6.13 12.52 -1.53
N VAL A 52 6.10 11.86 -0.35
CA VAL A 52 7.25 11.68 0.55
C VAL A 52 8.18 10.54 0.13
N TYR A 53 7.77 9.67 -0.81
CA TYR A 53 8.54 8.48 -1.11
C TYR A 53 9.93 8.80 -1.65
N SER A 54 10.87 8.01 -1.16
CA SER A 54 12.31 8.03 -1.38
C SER A 54 13.05 9.20 -0.69
N ARG A 55 12.37 10.06 0.10
CA ARG A 55 13.01 11.13 0.89
C ARG A 55 14.05 10.63 1.89
N TRP A 56 13.90 9.40 2.38
CA TRP A 56 14.84 8.74 3.30
C TRP A 56 16.17 8.31 2.65
N ALA A 57 16.25 8.30 1.32
CA ALA A 57 17.49 7.97 0.63
C ALA A 57 18.44 9.19 0.60
N PRO A 58 19.75 8.98 0.79
CA PRO A 58 20.71 10.08 0.78
C PRO A 58 20.64 10.90 -0.51
N GLY A 59 20.53 12.22 -0.37
CA GLY A 59 20.46 13.15 -1.51
C GLY A 59 19.07 13.40 -2.05
N ASN A 60 18.05 12.69 -1.58
CA ASN A 60 16.67 12.86 -1.99
C ASN A 60 15.91 13.88 -1.11
N SER A 61 14.88 14.48 -1.64
CA SER A 61 14.02 15.47 -0.96
C SER A 61 12.55 15.05 -0.86
N GLY A 62 12.18 13.93 -1.47
CA GLY A 62 10.81 13.44 -1.64
C GLY A 62 10.26 13.76 -3.03
N GLY A 63 9.36 12.90 -3.52
CA GLY A 63 8.77 12.99 -4.85
C GLY A 63 9.56 12.29 -5.96
N GLU A 64 10.66 11.62 -5.62
CA GLU A 64 11.47 10.90 -6.60
C GLU A 64 10.69 9.73 -7.21
N SER A 65 9.93 9.00 -6.42
CA SER A 65 9.08 7.91 -6.92
C SER A 65 8.02 8.43 -7.90
N GLU A 66 7.29 9.49 -7.56
CA GLU A 66 6.33 10.12 -8.48
C GLU A 66 7.01 10.67 -9.74
N THR A 67 8.20 11.25 -9.61
CA THR A 67 8.95 11.78 -10.75
C THR A 67 9.35 10.69 -11.73
N LEU A 68 9.79 9.52 -11.24
CA LEU A 68 10.15 8.39 -12.11
C LEU A 68 8.92 7.80 -12.80
N LEU A 69 7.79 7.68 -12.09
CA LEU A 69 6.51 7.29 -12.68
C LEU A 69 6.09 8.26 -13.78
N GLY A 70 6.17 9.57 -13.53
CA GLY A 70 5.82 10.59 -14.52
C GLY A 70 6.69 10.53 -15.78
N LYS A 71 8.01 10.39 -15.63
CA LYS A 71 8.92 10.21 -16.77
C LYS A 71 8.57 8.94 -17.56
N TRP A 72 8.23 7.86 -16.88
CA TRP A 72 7.84 6.63 -17.54
C TRP A 72 6.49 6.78 -18.26
N PHE A 73 5.49 7.45 -17.67
CA PHE A 73 4.22 7.75 -18.34
C PHE A 73 4.43 8.55 -19.62
N ALA A 74 5.23 9.63 -19.55
CA ALA A 74 5.53 10.48 -20.71
C ALA A 74 6.25 9.71 -21.83
N ARG A 75 7.19 8.83 -21.45
CA ARG A 75 7.95 8.03 -22.41
C ARG A 75 7.12 6.92 -23.05
N SER A 76 6.33 6.21 -22.24
CA SER A 76 5.64 4.98 -22.66
C SER A 76 4.25 5.25 -23.28
N GLY A 77 3.60 6.36 -22.91
CA GLY A 77 2.20 6.62 -23.23
C GLY A 77 1.20 5.69 -22.53
N LYS A 78 1.63 4.96 -21.48
CA LYS A 78 0.84 3.91 -20.82
C LYS A 78 0.08 4.37 -19.57
N ARG A 79 -0.09 5.70 -19.36
CA ARG A 79 -0.78 6.23 -18.15
C ARG A 79 -2.17 5.61 -17.95
N ASP A 80 -2.93 5.42 -19.02
CA ASP A 80 -4.29 4.89 -18.98
C ASP A 80 -4.38 3.40 -18.66
N GLN A 81 -3.26 2.69 -18.69
CA GLN A 81 -3.18 1.27 -18.31
C GLN A 81 -2.89 1.09 -16.81
N VAL A 82 -2.63 2.17 -16.07
CA VAL A 82 -2.26 2.13 -14.65
C VAL A 82 -3.37 2.75 -13.81
N ILE A 83 -3.76 2.04 -12.74
CA ILE A 83 -4.50 2.60 -11.62
C ILE A 83 -3.47 3.17 -10.67
N LEU A 84 -3.40 4.50 -10.59
CA LEU A 84 -2.38 5.22 -9.86
C LEU A 84 -2.90 5.69 -8.50
N ALA A 85 -2.31 5.19 -7.42
CA ALA A 85 -2.50 5.71 -6.08
C ALA A 85 -1.30 6.56 -5.66
N THR A 86 -1.55 7.73 -5.08
CA THR A 86 -0.53 8.52 -4.38
C THR A 86 -1.09 9.14 -3.11
N LYS A 87 -0.25 9.77 -2.31
CA LYS A 87 -0.58 10.23 -0.96
C LYS A 87 0.07 11.57 -0.66
N LEU A 88 -0.51 12.28 0.33
CA LEU A 88 0.02 13.52 0.89
C LEU A 88 -0.17 13.54 2.41
N GLY A 89 0.45 14.51 3.06
CA GLY A 89 0.21 14.83 4.47
C GLY A 89 1.37 14.52 5.39
N MET A 90 2.26 13.61 5.04
CA MET A 90 3.50 13.41 5.76
C MET A 90 4.46 14.59 5.57
N ASP A 91 5.41 14.73 6.51
CA ASP A 91 6.35 15.86 6.54
C ASP A 91 7.35 15.80 5.38
N MET A 92 7.16 16.73 4.43
CA MET A 92 8.06 16.99 3.30
C MET A 92 9.14 18.02 3.61
N GLY A 93 9.23 18.50 4.86
CA GLY A 93 10.12 19.57 5.28
C GLY A 93 9.59 20.97 4.98
N GLU A 94 10.16 21.98 5.62
CA GLU A 94 9.81 23.40 5.42
C GLU A 94 8.34 23.71 5.68
N GLY A 95 7.70 23.02 6.65
CA GLY A 95 6.29 23.19 6.98
C GLY A 95 5.29 22.57 6.00
N ARG A 96 5.76 21.85 5.00
CA ARG A 96 4.92 21.14 4.02
C ARG A 96 4.43 19.81 4.58
N LYS A 97 3.35 19.83 5.33
CA LYS A 97 2.70 18.66 5.97
C LYS A 97 1.25 18.92 6.29
N GLY A 98 0.55 17.88 6.69
CA GLY A 98 -0.82 17.93 7.19
C GLY A 98 -1.87 17.98 6.08
N LEU A 99 -3.11 18.24 6.47
CA LEU A 99 -4.28 18.12 5.58
C LEU A 99 -5.11 19.40 5.49
N LYS A 100 -4.53 20.56 5.85
CA LYS A 100 -5.19 21.85 5.64
C LYS A 100 -5.50 22.05 4.15
N ALA A 101 -6.65 22.65 3.86
CA ALA A 101 -7.15 22.82 2.50
C ALA A 101 -6.13 23.48 1.55
N SER A 102 -5.40 24.48 2.04
CA SER A 102 -4.37 25.18 1.26
C SER A 102 -3.21 24.25 0.89
N TYR A 103 -2.80 23.38 1.83
CA TYR A 103 -1.72 22.43 1.58
C TYR A 103 -2.17 21.26 0.67
N VAL A 104 -3.38 20.73 0.88
CA VAL A 104 -3.96 19.70 0.00
C VAL A 104 -3.97 20.16 -1.46
N GLN A 105 -4.40 21.40 -1.72
CA GLN A 105 -4.39 21.99 -3.07
C GLN A 105 -2.96 22.12 -3.62
N GLN A 106 -2.01 22.59 -2.83
CA GLN A 106 -0.61 22.73 -3.23
C GLN A 106 0.04 21.37 -3.52
N ALA A 107 -0.20 20.39 -2.66
CA ALA A 107 0.38 19.05 -2.74
C ALA A 107 -0.10 18.30 -3.99
N VAL A 108 -1.40 18.35 -4.31
CA VAL A 108 -1.93 17.68 -5.51
C VAL A 108 -1.33 18.25 -6.80
N GLU A 109 -1.19 19.57 -6.91
CA GLU A 109 -0.57 20.20 -8.08
C GLU A 109 0.89 19.77 -8.24
N ALA A 110 1.62 19.72 -7.12
CA ALA A 110 2.99 19.25 -7.12
C ALA A 110 3.10 17.77 -7.53
N SER A 111 2.21 16.91 -7.03
CA SER A 111 2.14 15.50 -7.41
C SER A 111 1.78 15.30 -8.88
N LEU A 112 0.75 15.97 -9.39
CA LEU A 112 0.36 15.93 -10.80
C LEU A 112 1.50 16.36 -11.73
N LYS A 113 2.24 17.42 -11.32
CA LYS A 113 3.41 17.89 -12.07
C LYS A 113 4.54 16.84 -12.09
N ARG A 114 4.87 16.21 -10.95
CA ARG A 114 5.89 15.14 -10.89
C ARG A 114 5.47 13.92 -11.70
N LEU A 115 4.21 13.53 -11.57
CA LEU A 115 3.60 12.39 -12.26
C LEU A 115 3.34 12.64 -13.75
N GLN A 116 3.45 13.90 -14.23
CA GLN A 116 3.21 14.30 -15.62
C GLN A 116 1.85 13.78 -16.13
N THR A 117 0.82 13.92 -15.31
CA THR A 117 -0.56 13.50 -15.59
C THR A 117 -1.54 14.54 -15.07
N ASP A 118 -2.73 14.57 -15.64
CA ASP A 118 -3.82 15.47 -15.24
C ASP A 118 -4.73 14.89 -14.15
N ARG A 119 -4.58 13.58 -13.81
CA ARG A 119 -5.42 12.89 -12.84
C ARG A 119 -4.68 11.86 -12.00
N ILE A 120 -5.19 11.65 -10.80
CA ILE A 120 -4.84 10.59 -9.86
C ILE A 120 -6.08 9.69 -9.68
N ASP A 121 -5.92 8.37 -9.74
CA ASP A 121 -7.04 7.45 -9.59
C ASP A 121 -7.45 7.29 -8.12
N LEU A 122 -6.47 7.17 -7.20
CA LEU A 122 -6.70 7.13 -5.75
C LEU A 122 -5.76 8.11 -5.04
N TYR A 123 -6.32 9.13 -4.38
CA TYR A 123 -5.55 10.10 -3.60
C TYR A 123 -5.83 9.93 -2.12
N GLN A 124 -4.77 9.69 -1.33
CA GLN A 124 -4.92 9.25 0.05
C GLN A 124 -4.33 10.27 1.04
N ALA A 125 -5.06 10.54 2.14
CA ALA A 125 -4.44 11.10 3.34
C ALA A 125 -3.45 10.06 3.89
N HIS A 126 -2.14 10.36 3.87
CA HIS A 126 -1.08 9.43 4.27
C HIS A 126 -1.07 9.16 5.77
N CYS A 127 -1.55 10.12 6.55
CA CYS A 127 -1.81 10.04 7.99
C CYS A 127 -2.94 10.99 8.35
N ASP A 128 -3.55 10.76 9.52
CA ASP A 128 -4.48 11.73 10.10
C ASP A 128 -3.77 13.04 10.47
N ASP A 129 -4.51 14.12 10.46
CA ASP A 129 -4.08 15.45 10.90
C ASP A 129 -5.10 15.98 11.92
N GLU A 130 -4.86 15.70 13.19
CA GLU A 130 -5.75 16.10 14.29
C GLU A 130 -5.82 17.61 14.48
N ASP A 131 -4.84 18.36 13.97
CA ASP A 131 -4.81 19.83 14.01
C ASP A 131 -5.71 20.46 12.95
N THR A 132 -6.20 19.67 11.96
CA THR A 132 -7.09 20.13 10.90
C THR A 132 -8.47 19.49 11.05
N PRO A 133 -9.56 20.28 11.12
CA PRO A 133 -10.91 19.73 11.14
C PRO A 133 -11.20 18.83 9.94
N LEU A 134 -11.84 17.67 10.16
CA LEU A 134 -12.19 16.74 9.07
C LEU A 134 -13.06 17.37 8.00
N GLU A 135 -13.91 18.33 8.36
CA GLU A 135 -14.72 19.11 7.43
C GLU A 135 -13.86 19.87 6.41
N GLU A 136 -12.74 20.45 6.88
CA GLU A 136 -11.80 21.15 6.01
C GLU A 136 -11.08 20.19 5.09
N THR A 137 -10.57 19.08 5.64
CA THR A 137 -9.86 18.03 4.88
C THR A 137 -10.77 17.42 3.81
N LEU A 138 -11.96 16.94 4.19
CA LEU A 138 -12.90 16.31 3.27
C LEU A 138 -13.41 17.29 2.20
N GLY A 139 -13.68 18.55 2.60
CA GLY A 139 -14.05 19.61 1.67
C GLY A 139 -12.92 19.94 0.67
N ALA A 140 -11.65 19.83 1.08
CA ALA A 140 -10.51 19.99 0.18
C ALA A 140 -10.43 18.84 -0.82
N PHE A 141 -10.53 17.61 -0.38
CA PHE A 141 -10.56 16.44 -1.28
C PHE A 141 -11.77 16.47 -2.23
N ALA A 142 -12.96 16.86 -1.75
CA ALA A 142 -14.15 16.99 -2.59
C ALA A 142 -13.91 17.93 -3.77
N ARG A 143 -13.28 19.08 -3.54
CA ARG A 143 -12.93 20.01 -4.63
C ARG A 143 -12.00 19.40 -5.65
N LEU A 144 -11.07 18.53 -5.25
CA LEU A 144 -10.18 17.83 -6.20
C LEU A 144 -10.94 16.83 -7.08
N VAL A 145 -11.95 16.17 -6.49
CA VAL A 145 -12.85 15.26 -7.23
C VAL A 145 -13.71 16.06 -8.21
N GLU A 146 -14.31 17.16 -7.79
CA GLU A 146 -15.10 18.08 -8.65
C GLU A 146 -14.28 18.64 -9.81
N GLN A 147 -12.99 18.92 -9.58
CA GLN A 147 -12.06 19.40 -10.63
C GLN A 147 -11.59 18.27 -11.57
N GLY A 148 -11.95 17.01 -11.31
CA GLY A 148 -11.49 15.87 -12.10
C GLY A 148 -10.02 15.51 -11.91
N LYS A 149 -9.33 16.12 -10.94
CA LYS A 149 -7.92 15.84 -10.62
C LYS A 149 -7.74 14.53 -9.86
N VAL A 150 -8.77 14.13 -9.12
CA VAL A 150 -8.80 12.92 -8.28
C VAL A 150 -10.09 12.17 -8.58
N ARG A 151 -10.01 10.85 -8.80
CA ARG A 151 -11.22 10.03 -9.02
C ARG A 151 -11.79 9.55 -7.69
N VAL A 152 -10.94 8.98 -6.83
CA VAL A 152 -11.32 8.33 -5.56
C VAL A 152 -10.40 8.83 -4.46
N ILE A 153 -10.94 9.01 -3.25
CA ILE A 153 -10.17 9.40 -2.07
C ILE A 153 -10.07 8.26 -1.06
N GLY A 154 -8.96 8.21 -0.32
CA GLY A 154 -8.70 7.20 0.69
C GLY A 154 -7.95 7.74 1.90
N ALA A 155 -7.82 6.91 2.93
CA ALA A 155 -7.10 7.22 4.16
C ALA A 155 -6.04 6.17 4.46
N SER A 156 -4.98 6.56 5.16
CA SER A 156 -3.94 5.69 5.70
C SER A 156 -3.59 6.15 7.12
N ASN A 157 -3.28 5.21 8.01
CA ASN A 157 -2.91 5.52 9.39
C ASN A 157 -3.97 6.34 10.18
N TYR A 158 -5.22 6.00 9.98
CA TYR A 158 -6.37 6.51 10.75
C TYR A 158 -6.81 5.44 11.75
N SER A 159 -7.33 5.86 12.92
CA SER A 159 -8.02 4.96 13.84
C SER A 159 -9.44 4.63 13.34
N GLY A 160 -10.02 3.53 13.82
CA GLY A 160 -11.39 3.16 13.49
C GLY A 160 -12.42 4.24 13.90
N GLN A 161 -12.22 4.88 15.04
CA GLN A 161 -13.06 6.00 15.48
C GLN A 161 -13.00 7.18 14.49
N ARG A 162 -11.80 7.51 14.03
CA ARG A 162 -11.58 8.65 13.13
C ARG A 162 -12.16 8.41 11.74
N LEU A 163 -12.13 7.15 11.27
CA LEU A 163 -12.78 6.75 10.01
C LEU A 163 -14.30 6.87 10.08
N ARG A 164 -14.93 6.44 11.19
CA ARG A 164 -16.37 6.62 11.40
C ARG A 164 -16.77 8.09 11.46
N GLU A 165 -15.97 8.91 12.13
CA GLU A 165 -16.18 10.36 12.19
C GLU A 165 -16.10 10.98 10.79
N ALA A 166 -15.07 10.64 10.00
CA ALA A 166 -14.92 11.12 8.63
C ALA A 166 -16.12 10.73 7.75
N ALA A 167 -16.60 9.49 7.86
CA ALA A 167 -17.77 9.01 7.10
C ALA A 167 -19.04 9.80 7.45
N ARG A 168 -19.33 10.03 8.75
CA ARG A 168 -20.49 10.85 9.20
C ARG A 168 -20.41 12.29 8.72
N ILE A 169 -19.22 12.86 8.73
CA ILE A 169 -18.99 14.23 8.26
C ILE A 169 -19.21 14.31 6.75
N ALA A 170 -18.67 13.35 5.98
CA ALA A 170 -18.86 13.30 4.54
C ALA A 170 -20.34 13.20 4.17
N GLU A 171 -21.10 12.32 4.84
CA GLU A 171 -22.56 12.18 4.68
C GLU A 171 -23.28 13.49 4.99
N ARG A 172 -22.99 14.11 6.14
CA ARG A 172 -23.61 15.37 6.57
C ARG A 172 -23.36 16.52 5.59
N LEU A 173 -22.16 16.58 5.01
CA LEU A 173 -21.78 17.62 4.06
C LEU A 173 -22.17 17.30 2.61
N GLY A 174 -22.59 16.06 2.32
CA GLY A 174 -22.90 15.62 0.96
C GLY A 174 -21.67 15.59 0.06
N VAL A 175 -20.49 15.29 0.62
CA VAL A 175 -19.22 15.23 -0.11
C VAL A 175 -18.72 13.77 -0.22
N PRO A 176 -17.80 13.46 -1.15
CA PRO A 176 -17.21 12.13 -1.25
C PRO A 176 -16.60 11.67 0.09
N ALA A 177 -16.90 10.43 0.49
CA ALA A 177 -16.26 9.75 1.62
C ALA A 177 -15.03 8.97 1.16
N TYR A 178 -14.13 8.65 2.11
CA TYR A 178 -13.03 7.71 1.85
C TYR A 178 -13.58 6.37 1.35
N GLN A 179 -12.98 5.83 0.29
CA GLN A 179 -13.34 4.55 -0.30
C GLN A 179 -12.32 3.44 0.03
N SER A 180 -11.17 3.83 0.55
CA SER A 180 -10.12 2.88 0.92
C SER A 180 -9.44 3.25 2.22
N LEU A 181 -8.93 2.21 2.89
CA LEU A 181 -8.02 2.30 4.01
C LEU A 181 -6.69 1.61 3.64
N GLN A 182 -5.57 2.28 3.95
CA GLN A 182 -4.25 1.69 3.83
C GLN A 182 -3.63 1.50 5.23
N PRO A 183 -3.83 0.33 5.89
CA PRO A 183 -3.32 0.02 7.22
C PRO A 183 -2.03 -0.78 7.18
N HIS A 184 -1.29 -0.80 8.31
CA HIS A 184 -0.25 -1.78 8.60
C HIS A 184 -0.90 -3.13 8.91
N TYR A 185 -0.69 -4.13 8.05
CA TYR A 185 -1.23 -5.47 8.29
C TYR A 185 -0.41 -6.56 7.59
N ASN A 186 -0.03 -7.58 8.34
CA ASN A 186 0.66 -8.78 7.87
C ASN A 186 0.55 -9.89 8.94
N LEU A 187 1.08 -11.09 8.68
CA LEU A 187 1.05 -12.21 9.62
C LEU A 187 1.64 -11.90 11.02
N HIS A 188 2.59 -10.98 11.13
CA HIS A 188 3.13 -10.60 12.44
C HIS A 188 2.37 -9.42 13.07
N ALA A 189 1.90 -8.46 12.29
CA ALA A 189 1.21 -7.26 12.75
C ALA A 189 -0.30 -7.40 12.46
N ARG A 190 -1.02 -8.18 13.27
CA ARG A 190 -2.44 -8.49 13.09
C ARG A 190 -3.36 -7.70 14.00
N GLN A 191 -2.95 -7.53 15.27
CA GLN A 191 -3.82 -7.10 16.35
C GLN A 191 -4.52 -5.78 16.06
N ASP A 192 -3.78 -4.72 15.75
CA ASP A 192 -4.35 -3.37 15.59
C ASP A 192 -5.39 -3.34 14.45
N TYR A 193 -5.10 -4.03 13.34
CA TYR A 193 -6.04 -4.11 12.23
C TYR A 193 -7.29 -4.91 12.60
N GLU A 194 -7.13 -6.13 13.13
CA GLU A 194 -8.25 -7.06 13.37
C GLU A 194 -9.15 -6.61 14.53
N THR A 195 -8.63 -5.83 15.51
CA THR A 195 -9.42 -5.39 16.67
C THR A 195 -10.05 -4.01 16.53
N ASP A 196 -9.40 -3.07 15.85
CA ASP A 196 -9.91 -1.68 15.69
C ASP A 196 -10.41 -1.38 14.27
N LEU A 197 -9.67 -1.79 13.24
CA LEU A 197 -9.90 -1.33 11.87
C LEU A 197 -10.81 -2.26 11.07
N GLU A 198 -10.65 -3.58 11.14
CA GLU A 198 -11.43 -4.54 10.34
C GLU A 198 -12.94 -4.39 10.57
N PRO A 199 -13.46 -4.26 11.81
CA PRO A 199 -14.89 -4.02 12.03
C PRO A 199 -15.41 -2.74 11.37
N VAL A 200 -14.57 -1.69 11.32
CA VAL A 200 -14.92 -0.40 10.67
C VAL A 200 -14.88 -0.51 9.16
N VAL A 201 -13.89 -1.23 8.63
CA VAL A 201 -13.78 -1.52 7.20
C VAL A 201 -15.02 -2.24 6.69
N GLU A 202 -15.49 -3.26 7.43
CA GLU A 202 -16.72 -3.99 7.11
C GLU A 202 -17.96 -3.11 7.24
N GLU A 203 -18.08 -2.32 8.31
CA GLU A 203 -19.18 -1.38 8.56
C GLU A 203 -19.31 -0.35 7.44
N LEU A 204 -18.20 0.23 6.99
CA LEU A 204 -18.15 1.30 6.00
C LEU A 204 -17.95 0.80 4.56
N GLY A 205 -17.74 -0.49 4.35
CA GLY A 205 -17.48 -1.09 3.04
C GLY A 205 -16.21 -0.56 2.36
N LEU A 206 -15.16 -0.30 3.15
CA LEU A 206 -13.89 0.23 2.61
C LEU A 206 -13.07 -0.86 1.90
N GLY A 207 -12.44 -0.50 0.78
CA GLY A 207 -11.40 -1.32 0.20
C GLY A 207 -10.09 -1.21 1.00
N VAL A 208 -9.41 -2.34 1.25
CA VAL A 208 -8.17 -2.34 2.04
C VAL A 208 -6.96 -2.67 1.18
N ILE A 209 -5.95 -1.79 1.24
CA ILE A 209 -4.66 -1.95 0.60
C ILE A 209 -3.56 -1.93 1.68
N SER A 210 -3.29 -3.07 2.30
CA SER A 210 -2.39 -3.16 3.45
C SER A 210 -0.93 -2.94 3.08
N TYR A 211 -0.19 -2.15 3.90
CA TYR A 211 1.25 -1.96 3.70
C TYR A 211 2.08 -2.85 4.64
N PHE A 212 3.39 -2.96 4.34
CA PHE A 212 4.31 -3.90 4.98
C PHE A 212 3.83 -5.36 4.95
N SER A 213 3.17 -5.76 3.88
CA SER A 213 2.62 -7.11 3.69
C SER A 213 3.62 -8.23 3.92
N LEU A 214 4.90 -8.00 3.61
CA LEU A 214 6.01 -8.92 3.86
C LEU A 214 6.87 -8.53 5.09
N ALA A 215 6.35 -7.70 6.01
CA ALA A 215 7.08 -7.28 7.22
C ALA A 215 8.51 -6.79 6.92
N SER A 216 8.63 -5.83 5.99
CA SER A 216 9.93 -5.30 5.50
C SER A 216 10.84 -6.36 4.86
N GLY A 217 10.28 -7.49 4.44
CA GLY A 217 11.00 -8.62 3.86
C GLY A 217 11.30 -9.74 4.86
N PHE A 218 10.87 -9.64 6.12
CA PHE A 218 11.01 -10.73 7.09
C PHE A 218 10.27 -12.00 6.65
N LEU A 219 9.03 -11.86 6.20
CA LEU A 219 8.18 -12.98 5.79
C LEU A 219 8.60 -13.65 4.46
N THR A 220 9.69 -13.19 3.83
CA THR A 220 10.32 -13.91 2.72
C THR A 220 11.19 -15.09 3.18
N GLY A 221 11.44 -15.19 4.49
CA GLY A 221 12.25 -16.24 5.08
C GLY A 221 13.77 -16.06 4.96
N LYS A 222 14.25 -14.95 4.40
CA LYS A 222 15.70 -14.71 4.24
C LYS A 222 16.42 -14.24 5.52
N TYR A 223 15.66 -13.83 6.54
CA TYR A 223 16.19 -13.43 7.84
C TYR A 223 15.73 -14.43 8.89
N ARG A 224 16.62 -15.34 9.30
CA ARG A 224 16.32 -16.41 10.27
C ARG A 224 16.94 -16.15 11.63
N THR A 225 18.08 -15.46 11.62
CA THR A 225 18.88 -15.15 12.80
C THR A 225 19.32 -13.69 12.78
N LYS A 226 19.90 -13.23 13.90
CA LYS A 226 20.47 -11.87 13.95
C LYS A 226 21.66 -11.69 13.00
N ASP A 227 22.35 -12.75 12.65
CA ASP A 227 23.51 -12.71 11.74
C ASP A 227 23.10 -12.47 10.28
N ASP A 228 21.84 -12.75 9.93
CA ASP A 228 21.27 -12.49 8.61
C ASP A 228 20.89 -11.02 8.40
N LEU A 229 20.92 -10.20 9.45
CA LEU A 229 20.47 -8.79 9.40
C LEU A 229 21.50 -7.93 8.67
N GLN A 230 21.39 -7.89 7.35
CA GLN A 230 22.24 -7.08 6.47
C GLN A 230 21.39 -6.21 5.53
N GLY A 231 22.01 -5.10 5.05
CA GLY A 231 21.39 -4.20 4.08
C GLY A 231 20.46 -3.14 4.69
N SER A 232 19.82 -2.37 3.84
CA SER A 232 19.05 -1.16 4.17
C SER A 232 17.82 -1.37 5.05
N ARG A 233 17.35 -2.61 5.20
CA ARG A 233 16.15 -2.97 5.98
C ARG A 233 16.44 -3.72 7.28
N ALA A 234 17.71 -3.99 7.59
CA ALA A 234 18.10 -4.82 8.74
C ALA A 234 17.48 -4.36 10.07
N GLU A 235 17.57 -3.06 10.37
CA GLU A 235 16.99 -2.50 11.62
C GLU A 235 15.46 -2.63 11.67
N MET A 236 14.78 -2.50 10.54
CA MET A 236 13.31 -2.66 10.48
C MET A 236 12.88 -4.11 10.68
N VAL A 237 13.70 -5.07 10.28
CA VAL A 237 13.41 -6.51 10.38
C VAL A 237 13.67 -7.06 11.78
N LYS A 238 14.64 -6.49 12.49
CA LYS A 238 15.08 -6.96 13.82
C LYS A 238 13.92 -7.16 14.82
N ARG A 239 12.90 -6.30 14.77
CA ARG A 239 11.72 -6.38 15.66
C ARG A 239 10.83 -7.61 15.43
N TYR A 240 10.97 -8.26 14.28
CA TYR A 240 10.18 -9.45 13.93
C TYR A 240 10.88 -10.77 14.30
N LEU A 241 12.16 -10.73 14.71
CA LEU A 241 12.95 -11.90 15.16
C LEU A 241 12.66 -12.21 16.63
N ASP A 242 11.40 -12.45 16.96
CA ASP A 242 10.92 -12.92 18.26
C ASP A 242 10.39 -14.37 18.14
N GLU A 243 9.95 -14.97 19.25
CA GLU A 243 9.43 -16.34 19.25
C GLU A 243 8.24 -16.52 18.29
N ARG A 244 7.34 -15.51 18.20
CA ARG A 244 6.21 -15.54 17.29
C ARG A 244 6.67 -15.44 15.83
N GLY A 245 7.62 -14.59 15.53
CA GLY A 245 8.20 -14.49 14.21
C GLY A 245 8.83 -15.78 13.73
N VAL A 246 9.56 -16.49 14.61
CA VAL A 246 10.14 -17.82 14.31
C VAL A 246 9.02 -18.84 14.03
N ALA A 247 7.96 -18.87 14.84
CA ALA A 247 6.82 -19.76 14.62
C ALA A 247 6.10 -19.45 13.29
N ILE A 248 5.93 -18.18 12.94
CA ILE A 248 5.34 -17.76 11.66
C ILE A 248 6.21 -18.26 10.51
N LEU A 249 7.53 -18.08 10.57
CA LEU A 249 8.43 -18.55 9.51
C LEU A 249 8.38 -20.06 9.35
N ALA A 250 8.31 -20.83 10.43
CA ALA A 250 8.17 -22.29 10.39
C ALA A 250 6.84 -22.70 9.71
N GLY A 251 5.73 -22.05 10.03
CA GLY A 251 4.45 -22.32 9.36
C GLY A 251 4.46 -21.92 7.88
N LEU A 252 5.13 -20.83 7.53
CA LEU A 252 5.31 -20.42 6.14
C LEU A 252 6.14 -21.44 5.34
N ASP A 253 7.21 -21.99 5.95
CA ASP A 253 8.07 -23.01 5.31
C ASP A 253 7.29 -24.30 5.04
N GLU A 254 6.52 -24.78 6.03
CA GLU A 254 5.69 -25.99 5.90
C GLU A 254 4.71 -25.87 4.73
N ILE A 255 4.01 -24.74 4.65
CA ILE A 255 3.02 -24.51 3.58
C ILE A 255 3.72 -24.27 2.24
N ALA A 256 4.83 -23.56 2.22
CA ALA A 256 5.61 -23.31 1.02
C ALA A 256 6.11 -24.64 0.39
N GLU A 257 6.64 -25.56 1.20
CA GLU A 257 7.04 -26.89 0.75
C GLU A 257 5.85 -27.69 0.18
N LYS A 258 4.70 -27.66 0.87
CA LYS A 258 3.49 -28.37 0.44
C LYS A 258 2.96 -27.91 -0.92
N HIS A 259 3.14 -26.63 -1.26
CA HIS A 259 2.60 -26.02 -2.48
C HIS A 259 3.66 -25.74 -3.56
N ASP A 260 4.91 -26.18 -3.38
CA ASP A 260 6.05 -25.82 -4.26
C ASP A 260 6.13 -24.29 -4.49
N ALA A 261 6.00 -23.56 -3.40
CA ALA A 261 5.94 -22.10 -3.37
C ALA A 261 7.04 -21.51 -2.47
N THR A 262 7.18 -20.18 -2.48
CA THR A 262 8.07 -19.48 -1.54
C THR A 262 7.30 -18.98 -0.30
N PRO A 263 7.95 -18.79 0.86
CA PRO A 263 7.32 -18.17 2.02
C PRO A 263 6.69 -16.80 1.71
N ALA A 264 7.28 -16.01 0.82
CA ALA A 264 6.74 -14.74 0.36
C ALA A 264 5.41 -14.91 -0.39
N GLN A 265 5.32 -15.89 -1.27
CA GLN A 265 4.09 -16.22 -1.99
C GLN A 265 2.98 -16.64 -1.03
N VAL A 266 3.31 -17.50 -0.06
CA VAL A 266 2.35 -17.96 0.97
C VAL A 266 1.86 -16.80 1.84
N ALA A 267 2.77 -15.94 2.32
CA ALA A 267 2.40 -14.78 3.15
C ALA A 267 1.49 -13.80 2.41
N LEU A 268 1.75 -13.52 1.14
CA LEU A 268 0.88 -12.68 0.30
C LEU A 268 -0.44 -13.37 -0.03
N ALA A 269 -0.43 -14.66 -0.35
CA ALA A 269 -1.64 -15.43 -0.61
C ALA A 269 -2.57 -15.48 0.60
N TRP A 270 -2.02 -15.56 1.83
CA TRP A 270 -2.80 -15.45 3.06
C TRP A 270 -3.52 -14.09 3.17
N LEU A 271 -2.83 -12.98 2.87
CA LEU A 271 -3.46 -11.66 2.84
C LEU A 271 -4.54 -11.56 1.75
N ILE A 272 -4.25 -12.06 0.55
CA ILE A 272 -5.19 -12.08 -0.58
C ILE A 272 -6.44 -12.91 -0.26
N ALA A 273 -6.30 -13.95 0.56
CA ALA A 273 -7.42 -14.80 0.97
C ALA A 273 -8.32 -14.17 2.06
N ARG A 274 -7.88 -13.08 2.72
CA ARG A 274 -8.69 -12.36 3.72
C ARG A 274 -9.85 -11.62 3.06
N PRO A 275 -11.11 -11.83 3.48
CA PRO A 275 -12.27 -11.16 2.87
C PRO A 275 -12.20 -9.63 2.94
N SER A 276 -11.64 -9.08 4.02
CA SER A 276 -11.53 -7.63 4.25
C SER A 276 -10.38 -6.97 3.46
N ILE A 277 -9.47 -7.75 2.84
CA ILE A 277 -8.31 -7.23 2.11
C ILE A 277 -8.58 -7.20 0.61
N THR A 278 -8.54 -6.02 0.00
CA THR A 278 -8.73 -5.85 -1.46
C THR A 278 -7.45 -6.17 -2.22
N ALA A 279 -6.31 -5.58 -1.80
CA ALA A 279 -5.02 -5.77 -2.46
C ALA A 279 -3.86 -5.45 -1.48
N PRO A 280 -3.12 -6.44 -0.96
CA PRO A 280 -1.92 -6.16 -0.19
C PRO A 280 -0.87 -5.45 -1.06
N ILE A 281 -0.08 -4.54 -0.46
CA ILE A 281 1.00 -3.83 -1.13
C ILE A 281 2.31 -4.60 -0.94
N ALA A 282 2.96 -4.92 -2.04
CA ALA A 282 4.31 -5.46 -2.03
C ALA A 282 5.16 -4.84 -3.14
N SER A 283 6.48 -4.80 -2.93
CA SER A 283 7.44 -4.26 -3.88
C SER A 283 8.42 -5.32 -4.33
N ALA A 284 8.96 -5.17 -5.53
CA ALA A 284 10.02 -5.99 -6.09
C ALA A 284 11.16 -5.13 -6.62
N THR A 285 12.39 -5.63 -6.52
CA THR A 285 13.61 -4.99 -7.05
C THR A 285 14.34 -5.86 -8.08
N SER A 286 13.78 -7.04 -8.37
CA SER A 286 14.28 -7.96 -9.38
C SER A 286 13.13 -8.70 -10.08
N GLN A 287 13.39 -9.27 -11.25
CA GLN A 287 12.39 -10.06 -11.97
C GLN A 287 11.91 -11.26 -11.13
N ALA A 288 12.82 -11.99 -10.48
CA ALA A 288 12.45 -13.12 -9.63
C ALA A 288 11.48 -12.72 -8.51
N GLN A 289 11.69 -11.56 -7.86
CA GLN A 289 10.74 -11.06 -6.87
C GLN A 289 9.38 -10.67 -7.50
N LEU A 290 9.36 -10.08 -8.69
CA LEU A 290 8.12 -9.81 -9.41
C LEU A 290 7.37 -11.12 -9.74
N ASP A 291 8.10 -12.14 -10.19
CA ASP A 291 7.52 -13.46 -10.47
C ASP A 291 6.89 -14.07 -9.21
N ASP A 292 7.51 -13.90 -8.03
CA ASP A 292 6.93 -14.28 -6.74
C ASP A 292 5.63 -13.52 -6.45
N LEU A 293 5.58 -12.21 -6.70
CA LEU A 293 4.36 -11.41 -6.51
C LEU A 293 3.22 -11.90 -7.41
N VAL A 294 3.53 -12.18 -8.67
CA VAL A 294 2.56 -12.72 -9.63
C VAL A 294 2.07 -14.11 -9.22
N ALA A 295 2.97 -15.00 -8.80
CA ALA A 295 2.63 -16.34 -8.33
C ALA A 295 1.74 -16.29 -7.09
N ALA A 296 2.00 -15.39 -6.15
CA ALA A 296 1.16 -15.18 -4.95
C ALA A 296 -0.31 -14.87 -5.30
N THR A 297 -0.56 -14.14 -6.39
CA THR A 297 -1.95 -13.82 -6.82
C THR A 297 -2.71 -15.02 -7.37
N ARG A 298 -2.02 -16.11 -7.66
CA ARG A 298 -2.58 -17.36 -8.22
C ARG A 298 -2.63 -18.49 -7.20
N LEU A 299 -1.85 -18.38 -6.12
CA LEU A 299 -1.77 -19.38 -5.07
C LEU A 299 -3.07 -19.37 -4.24
N GLN A 300 -3.77 -20.49 -4.23
CA GLN A 300 -4.97 -20.70 -3.42
C GLN A 300 -4.62 -21.58 -2.22
N LEU A 301 -4.74 -21.01 -1.02
CA LEU A 301 -4.48 -21.73 0.22
C LEU A 301 -5.77 -22.42 0.68
N PRO A 302 -5.75 -23.75 0.93
CA PRO A 302 -6.84 -24.47 1.59
C PRO A 302 -7.13 -23.92 3.00
N ALA A 303 -8.33 -24.20 3.51
CA ALA A 303 -8.76 -23.73 4.83
C ALA A 303 -7.83 -24.19 5.97
N ASP A 304 -7.27 -25.39 5.86
CA ASP A 304 -6.35 -25.94 6.88
C ASP A 304 -5.05 -25.13 6.93
N ASP A 305 -4.51 -24.72 5.78
CA ASP A 305 -3.30 -23.90 5.69
C ASP A 305 -3.54 -22.48 6.25
N ILE A 306 -4.68 -21.88 5.92
CA ILE A 306 -5.12 -20.60 6.52
C ILE A 306 -5.24 -20.74 8.04
N THR A 307 -5.80 -21.83 8.52
CA THR A 307 -5.96 -22.11 9.95
C THR A 307 -4.60 -22.23 10.65
N LEU A 308 -3.66 -22.97 10.06
CA LEU A 308 -2.29 -23.09 10.58
C LEU A 308 -1.62 -21.72 10.68
N LEU A 309 -1.66 -20.92 9.61
CA LEU A 309 -1.08 -19.56 9.61
C LEU A 309 -1.73 -18.66 10.66
N ASN A 310 -3.06 -18.73 10.82
CA ASN A 310 -3.77 -17.99 11.85
C ASN A 310 -3.36 -18.39 13.27
N GLN A 311 -3.09 -19.68 13.52
CA GLN A 311 -2.64 -20.19 14.80
C GLN A 311 -1.21 -19.75 15.15
N VAL A 312 -0.25 -19.96 14.24
CA VAL A 312 1.16 -19.61 14.48
C VAL A 312 1.39 -18.09 14.56
N SER A 313 0.52 -17.30 13.96
CA SER A 313 0.56 -15.83 13.97
C SER A 313 -0.39 -15.19 15.00
N ALA A 314 -1.06 -15.98 15.85
CA ALA A 314 -1.98 -15.46 16.86
C ALA A 314 -1.28 -14.45 17.78
N TYR A 315 -1.95 -13.33 18.05
CA TYR A 315 -1.53 -12.35 19.05
C TYR A 315 -2.19 -12.67 20.40
N ARG A 316 -1.49 -12.33 21.49
CA ARG A 316 -1.93 -12.56 22.88
C ARG A 316 -2.52 -11.29 23.46
#